data_01f7def78bf9b1ef950d4085d9f98f54
#
_entry.id   01f7def78bf9b1ef950d4085d9f98f54
#
_cell.length_a   1.000
_cell.length_b   1.000
_cell.length_c   1.000
_cell.angle_alpha   90.00
_cell.angle_beta   90.00
_cell.angle_gamma   90.00
#
_symmetry.space_group_name_H-M   'P 1'
#
loop_
_entity.id
_entity.type
_entity.pdbx_description
1 polymer ?
#
loop_
_entity_poly.entity_id
_entity_poly.type
_entity_poly.pdbx_seq_one_letter_code
_entity_poly.pdbx_strand_id
1 'polypeptide(L)'
;MNKNDYVIIALGHNDARCEGASLGKYKKNLTHCIKMIQKKGAEVILVTTPPRNFTNAKKIRINAKDYYFATRKIAKNFGLSCIDLNKECVEYFNFRGKKICNTWYIKYKPGQHAVYPNGIDDSTHFNQKGARILAKIVAVSIQNDSKQKFLSSQFSIHTKKLYKTYSKAKKYKKKNYTKRTWKKFIKERNKAWKVLYSPESADQQCKRTEKSLKKAMKGLKKHG
;
A
#
# COMPACT_ATOMS: atom_id res chain seq x y z
N MET A 1 -15.03 -22.48 2.76
CA MET A 1 -15.25 -21.12 3.31
C MET A 1 -16.30 -21.25 4.39
N ASN A 2 -15.96 -20.84 5.59
CA ASN A 2 -16.76 -20.96 6.80
C ASN A 2 -17.21 -19.58 7.30
N LYS A 3 -18.17 -19.59 8.24
CA LYS A 3 -18.56 -18.38 8.97
C LYS A 3 -17.32 -17.78 9.66
N ASN A 4 -17.16 -16.47 9.58
CA ASN A 4 -16.02 -15.70 10.12
C ASN A 4 -14.67 -15.85 9.39
N ASP A 5 -14.62 -16.53 8.25
CA ASP A 5 -13.45 -16.45 7.37
C ASP A 5 -13.29 -15.01 6.83
N TYR A 6 -12.06 -14.61 6.57
CA TYR A 6 -11.74 -13.34 5.90
C TYR A 6 -11.27 -13.59 4.47
N VAL A 7 -11.94 -12.97 3.50
CA VAL A 7 -11.58 -13.09 2.09
C VAL A 7 -11.07 -11.76 1.59
N ILE A 8 -9.78 -11.72 1.25
CA ILE A 8 -9.13 -10.52 0.69
C ILE A 8 -9.13 -10.64 -0.84
N ILE A 9 -9.78 -9.71 -1.53
CA ILE A 9 -9.93 -9.72 -2.99
C ILE A 9 -9.15 -8.57 -3.60
N ALA A 10 -8.18 -8.89 -4.48
CA ALA A 10 -7.39 -7.95 -5.26
C ALA A 10 -7.46 -8.30 -6.75
N LEU A 11 -8.53 -7.90 -7.43
CA LEU A 11 -8.80 -8.18 -8.85
C LEU A 11 -8.86 -6.89 -9.66
N GLY A 12 -8.80 -6.99 -11.01
CA GLY A 12 -8.97 -5.87 -11.93
C GLY A 12 -7.71 -5.48 -12.68
N HIS A 13 -6.52 -6.05 -12.36
CA HIS A 13 -5.28 -5.71 -13.07
C HIS A 13 -5.27 -6.25 -14.50
N ASN A 14 -5.64 -7.52 -14.67
CA ASN A 14 -5.74 -8.17 -15.97
C ASN A 14 -7.01 -7.78 -16.70
N ASP A 15 -8.13 -7.59 -15.98
CA ASP A 15 -9.38 -7.10 -16.56
C ASP A 15 -9.22 -5.75 -17.27
N ALA A 16 -8.34 -4.89 -16.78
CA ALA A 16 -8.06 -3.59 -17.36
C ALA A 16 -7.14 -3.64 -18.60
N ARG A 17 -6.74 -4.82 -19.05
CA ARG A 17 -5.90 -5.03 -20.24
C ARG A 17 -6.73 -5.69 -21.34
N CYS A 18 -6.30 -5.48 -22.56
CA CYS A 18 -6.93 -5.71 -23.86
C CYS A 18 -8.01 -6.81 -23.96
N GLU A 19 -7.83 -7.96 -23.40
CA GLU A 19 -8.74 -9.11 -23.50
C GLU A 19 -9.44 -9.45 -22.18
N GLY A 20 -9.31 -8.56 -21.20
CA GLY A 20 -9.94 -8.74 -19.90
C GLY A 20 -11.44 -8.52 -19.92
N ALA A 21 -12.06 -8.65 -18.77
CA ALA A 21 -13.47 -8.36 -18.63
C ALA A 21 -13.75 -6.87 -18.81
N SER A 22 -14.75 -6.51 -19.63
CA SER A 22 -15.22 -5.13 -19.71
C SER A 22 -15.54 -4.59 -18.32
N LEU A 23 -15.48 -3.28 -18.14
CA LEU A 23 -15.75 -2.65 -16.83
C LEU A 23 -17.13 -3.03 -16.27
N GLY A 24 -18.14 -3.20 -17.13
CA GLY A 24 -19.47 -3.68 -16.73
C GLY A 24 -19.43 -5.12 -16.23
N LYS A 25 -18.78 -6.03 -16.97
CA LYS A 25 -18.61 -7.43 -16.60
C LYS A 25 -17.79 -7.57 -15.31
N TYR A 26 -16.71 -6.82 -15.17
CA TYR A 26 -15.92 -6.76 -13.94
C TYR A 26 -16.77 -6.38 -12.72
N LYS A 27 -17.55 -5.29 -12.82
CA LYS A 27 -18.45 -4.85 -11.72
C LYS A 27 -19.46 -5.93 -11.35
N LYS A 28 -20.10 -6.55 -12.34
CA LYS A 28 -21.07 -7.64 -12.15
C LYS A 28 -20.42 -8.83 -11.44
N ASN A 29 -19.27 -9.29 -11.92
CA ASN A 29 -18.56 -10.44 -11.39
C ASN A 29 -18.07 -10.18 -9.95
N LEU A 30 -17.44 -9.03 -9.69
CA LEU A 30 -16.97 -8.68 -8.34
C LEU A 30 -18.14 -8.59 -7.37
N THR A 31 -19.26 -8.00 -7.77
CA THR A 31 -20.48 -7.94 -6.95
C THR A 31 -21.04 -9.33 -6.66
N HIS A 32 -21.05 -10.22 -7.64
CA HIS A 32 -21.48 -11.60 -7.49
C HIS A 32 -20.58 -12.35 -6.48
N CYS A 33 -19.26 -12.26 -6.64
CA CYS A 33 -18.30 -12.86 -5.70
C CYS A 33 -18.53 -12.38 -4.26
N ILE A 34 -18.72 -11.07 -4.06
CA ILE A 34 -18.98 -10.50 -2.73
C ILE A 34 -20.23 -11.14 -2.11
N LYS A 35 -21.35 -11.18 -2.86
CA LYS A 35 -22.60 -11.76 -2.37
C LYS A 35 -22.47 -13.24 -2.02
N MET A 36 -21.76 -14.02 -2.85
CA MET A 36 -21.49 -15.43 -2.59
C MET A 36 -20.70 -15.65 -1.29
N ILE A 37 -19.66 -14.82 -1.07
CA ILE A 37 -18.84 -14.89 0.13
C ILE A 37 -19.64 -14.52 1.37
N GLN A 38 -20.39 -13.41 1.30
CA GLN A 38 -21.24 -12.98 2.41
C GLN A 38 -22.35 -13.99 2.75
N LYS A 39 -22.93 -14.67 1.75
CA LYS A 39 -23.91 -15.76 1.96
C LYS A 39 -23.33 -16.92 2.77
N LYS A 40 -22.01 -17.14 2.73
CA LYS A 40 -21.30 -18.13 3.56
C LYS A 40 -20.94 -17.62 4.97
N GLY A 41 -21.31 -16.38 5.30
CA GLY A 41 -21.00 -15.76 6.59
C GLY A 41 -19.54 -15.31 6.73
N ALA A 42 -18.80 -15.22 5.61
CA ALA A 42 -17.42 -14.75 5.60
C ALA A 42 -17.35 -13.21 5.36
N GLU A 43 -16.32 -12.58 5.89
CA GLU A 43 -16.05 -11.17 5.70
C GLU A 43 -15.22 -10.90 4.43
N VAL A 44 -15.55 -9.82 3.71
CA VAL A 44 -14.85 -9.42 2.48
C VAL A 44 -14.07 -8.14 2.73
N ILE A 45 -12.80 -8.15 2.32
CA ILE A 45 -11.94 -6.97 2.25
C ILE A 45 -11.51 -6.77 0.79
N LEU A 46 -11.87 -5.65 0.19
CA LEU A 46 -11.41 -5.32 -1.15
C LEU A 46 -10.06 -4.61 -1.09
N VAL A 47 -9.19 -4.92 -2.06
CA VAL A 47 -7.88 -4.32 -2.21
C VAL A 47 -7.76 -3.79 -3.63
N THR A 48 -7.41 -2.53 -3.81
CA THR A 48 -7.11 -2.01 -5.15
C THR A 48 -5.78 -2.58 -5.65
N THR A 49 -5.68 -2.88 -6.94
CA THR A 49 -4.48 -3.49 -7.54
C THR A 49 -3.25 -2.59 -7.39
N PRO A 50 -2.06 -3.15 -7.14
CA PRO A 50 -0.83 -2.35 -7.07
C PRO A 50 -0.50 -1.72 -8.42
N PRO A 51 0.24 -0.60 -8.46
CA PRO A 51 0.63 0.02 -9.71
C PRO A 51 1.72 -0.79 -10.42
N ARG A 52 1.85 -0.56 -11.74
CA ARG A 52 3.02 -0.98 -12.50
C ARG A 52 4.23 -0.13 -12.11
N ASN A 53 5.42 -0.64 -12.36
CA ASN A 53 6.68 0.06 -12.10
C ASN A 53 6.85 1.31 -12.99
N PHE A 54 7.87 2.10 -12.69
CA PHE A 54 8.36 3.15 -13.58
C PHE A 54 8.75 2.53 -14.94
N THR A 55 8.04 2.92 -15.96
CA THR A 55 8.42 2.64 -17.35
C THR A 55 9.30 3.81 -17.84
N ASN A 56 8.84 4.60 -18.79
CA ASN A 56 9.54 5.78 -19.27
C ASN A 56 9.13 7.08 -18.53
N ALA A 57 8.21 6.98 -17.57
CA ALA A 57 7.73 8.12 -16.82
C ALA A 57 8.62 8.43 -15.61
N LYS A 58 8.76 9.72 -15.27
CA LYS A 58 9.46 10.17 -14.05
C LYS A 58 8.73 9.80 -12.76
N LYS A 59 7.43 9.50 -12.83
CA LYS A 59 6.59 9.17 -11.68
C LYS A 59 5.61 8.05 -12.03
N ILE A 60 5.37 7.16 -11.07
CA ILE A 60 4.28 6.20 -11.10
C ILE A 60 2.97 6.95 -10.86
N ARG A 61 1.92 6.54 -11.57
CA ARG A 61 0.55 7.05 -11.42
C ARG A 61 -0.40 5.89 -11.16
N ILE A 62 -1.61 6.18 -10.73
CA ILE A 62 -2.70 5.21 -10.66
C ILE A 62 -2.93 4.68 -12.06
N ASN A 63 -2.81 3.37 -12.23
CA ASN A 63 -3.12 2.65 -13.46
C ASN A 63 -4.53 2.05 -13.38
N ALA A 64 -5.07 1.61 -14.51
CA ALA A 64 -6.41 0.98 -14.57
C ALA A 64 -7.48 1.81 -13.83
N LYS A 65 -7.53 3.13 -14.06
CA LYS A 65 -8.31 4.09 -13.27
C LYS A 65 -9.77 3.69 -13.09
N ASP A 66 -10.43 3.22 -14.15
CA ASP A 66 -11.85 2.88 -14.09
C ASP A 66 -12.12 1.69 -13.18
N TYR A 67 -11.26 0.66 -13.23
CA TYR A 67 -11.32 -0.51 -12.35
C TYR A 67 -10.95 -0.15 -10.91
N TYR A 68 -9.95 0.72 -10.73
CA TYR A 68 -9.59 1.26 -9.42
C TYR A 68 -10.77 1.99 -8.76
N PHE A 69 -11.43 2.89 -9.49
CA PHE A 69 -12.60 3.61 -8.96
C PHE A 69 -13.81 2.70 -8.77
N ALA A 70 -14.01 1.71 -9.67
CA ALA A 70 -15.09 0.74 -9.56
C ALA A 70 -14.93 -0.10 -8.28
N THR A 71 -13.75 -0.64 -8.00
CA THR A 71 -13.46 -1.40 -6.78
C THR A 71 -13.80 -0.60 -5.52
N ARG A 72 -13.37 0.65 -5.45
CA ARG A 72 -13.64 1.53 -4.30
C ARG A 72 -15.13 1.87 -4.17
N LYS A 73 -15.83 2.12 -5.29
CA LYS A 73 -17.26 2.39 -5.31
C LYS A 73 -18.05 1.17 -4.83
N ILE A 74 -17.71 -0.03 -5.31
CA ILE A 74 -18.34 -1.28 -4.88
C ILE A 74 -18.12 -1.50 -3.39
N ALA A 75 -16.87 -1.36 -2.89
CA ALA A 75 -16.60 -1.47 -1.45
C ALA A 75 -17.47 -0.51 -0.62
N LYS A 76 -17.60 0.75 -1.06
CA LYS A 76 -18.46 1.74 -0.40
C LYS A 76 -19.92 1.32 -0.39
N ASN A 77 -20.45 0.86 -1.53
CA ASN A 77 -21.86 0.48 -1.67
C ASN A 77 -22.24 -0.73 -0.80
N PHE A 78 -21.29 -1.67 -0.59
CA PHE A 78 -21.47 -2.84 0.28
C PHE A 78 -21.01 -2.60 1.73
N GLY A 79 -20.59 -1.40 2.09
CA GLY A 79 -20.09 -1.10 3.43
C GLY A 79 -18.79 -1.83 3.82
N LEU A 80 -18.05 -2.36 2.83
CA LEU A 80 -16.84 -3.18 3.06
C LEU A 80 -15.61 -2.33 3.40
N SER A 81 -14.62 -2.97 4.00
CA SER A 81 -13.26 -2.45 4.06
C SER A 81 -12.66 -2.41 2.65
N CYS A 82 -11.98 -1.32 2.34
CA CYS A 82 -11.27 -1.16 1.08
C CYS A 82 -9.85 -0.67 1.34
N ILE A 83 -8.88 -1.53 1.12
CA ILE A 83 -7.46 -1.17 1.20
C ILE A 83 -7.06 -0.51 -0.11
N ASP A 84 -6.73 0.78 -0.06
CA ASP A 84 -6.29 1.55 -1.23
C ASP A 84 -4.80 1.32 -1.51
N LEU A 85 -4.47 0.04 -1.83
CA LEU A 85 -3.09 -0.40 -2.07
C LEU A 85 -2.46 0.36 -3.24
N ASN A 86 -3.22 0.65 -4.30
CA ASN A 86 -2.71 1.39 -5.45
C ASN A 86 -2.18 2.76 -5.04
N LYS A 87 -2.99 3.55 -4.35
CA LYS A 87 -2.60 4.90 -3.91
C LYS A 87 -1.42 4.86 -2.95
N GLU A 88 -1.44 3.97 -1.95
CA GLU A 88 -0.34 3.83 -0.99
C GLU A 88 0.96 3.43 -1.69
N CYS A 89 0.89 2.49 -2.65
CA CYS A 89 2.05 2.12 -3.47
C CYS A 89 2.52 3.26 -4.37
N VAL A 90 1.62 3.97 -5.07
CA VAL A 90 1.99 5.11 -5.91
C VAL A 90 2.74 6.17 -5.10
N GLU A 91 2.23 6.53 -3.93
CA GLU A 91 2.89 7.50 -3.06
C GLU A 91 4.24 6.98 -2.56
N TYR A 92 4.30 5.75 -2.05
CA TYR A 92 5.51 5.17 -1.47
C TYR A 92 6.59 4.89 -2.51
N PHE A 93 6.22 4.37 -3.68
CA PHE A 93 7.17 4.06 -4.74
C PHE A 93 7.77 5.32 -5.34
N ASN A 94 6.95 6.37 -5.54
CA ASN A 94 7.47 7.67 -5.95
C ASN A 94 8.44 8.28 -4.92
N PHE A 95 8.19 8.06 -3.63
CA PHE A 95 9.11 8.46 -2.56
C PHE A 95 10.41 7.65 -2.58
N ARG A 96 10.35 6.33 -2.86
CA ARG A 96 11.54 5.47 -2.90
C ARG A 96 12.36 5.66 -4.17
N GLY A 97 11.73 6.06 -5.25
CA GLY A 97 12.35 6.32 -6.55
C GLY A 97 12.62 5.07 -7.39
N LYS A 98 12.80 5.29 -8.70
CA LYS A 98 12.92 4.24 -9.73
C LYS A 98 14.00 3.19 -9.40
N LYS A 99 15.20 3.62 -8.99
CA LYS A 99 16.34 2.72 -8.70
C LYS A 99 15.98 1.68 -7.63
N ILE A 100 15.31 2.11 -6.57
CA ILE A 100 14.90 1.20 -5.47
C ILE A 100 13.73 0.33 -5.91
N CYS A 101 12.71 0.91 -6.56
CA CYS A 101 11.53 0.15 -6.99
C CYS A 101 11.88 -0.93 -8.02
N ASN A 102 12.85 -0.71 -8.89
CA ASN A 102 13.32 -1.74 -9.83
C ASN A 102 13.76 -3.03 -9.11
N THR A 103 14.26 -2.95 -7.88
CA THR A 103 14.65 -4.13 -7.10
C THR A 103 13.48 -4.91 -6.51
N TRP A 104 12.24 -4.45 -6.71
CA TRP A 104 11.00 -5.05 -6.20
C TRP A 104 10.19 -5.78 -7.25
N TYR A 105 10.54 -5.59 -8.54
CA TYR A 105 9.90 -6.24 -9.68
C TYR A 105 10.78 -7.37 -10.23
N ILE A 106 10.19 -8.23 -11.05
CA ILE A 106 10.92 -9.33 -11.71
C ILE A 106 11.81 -8.74 -12.83
N LYS A 107 13.03 -8.40 -12.47
CA LYS A 107 14.04 -7.85 -13.36
C LYS A 107 15.36 -8.56 -13.13
N TYR A 108 15.73 -9.40 -14.08
CA TYR A 108 16.95 -10.19 -14.04
C TYR A 108 17.73 -10.01 -15.34
N LYS A 109 19.06 -9.90 -15.23
CA LYS A 109 19.98 -9.98 -16.38
C LYS A 109 20.11 -11.43 -16.83
N PRO A 110 20.57 -11.71 -18.07
CA PRO A 110 20.91 -13.06 -18.49
C PRO A 110 21.79 -13.77 -17.45
N GLY A 111 21.49 -15.03 -17.17
CA GLY A 111 22.21 -15.86 -16.20
C GLY A 111 21.95 -15.57 -14.71
N GLN A 112 21.14 -14.57 -14.36
CA GLN A 112 20.85 -14.22 -12.95
C GLN A 112 19.76 -15.07 -12.29
N HIS A 113 18.92 -15.76 -13.06
CA HIS A 113 17.80 -16.52 -12.54
C HIS A 113 17.50 -17.75 -13.40
N ALA A 114 17.40 -18.93 -12.79
CA ALA A 114 17.25 -20.20 -13.52
C ALA A 114 15.99 -20.24 -14.41
N VAL A 115 14.87 -19.68 -13.94
CA VAL A 115 13.60 -19.62 -14.70
C VAL A 115 13.67 -18.62 -15.87
N TYR A 116 14.58 -17.66 -15.81
CA TYR A 116 14.77 -16.62 -16.83
C TYR A 116 16.23 -16.58 -17.32
N PRO A 117 16.72 -17.64 -18.01
CA PRO A 117 18.12 -17.74 -18.39
C PRO A 117 18.58 -16.59 -19.30
N ASN A 118 17.68 -16.09 -20.15
CA ASN A 118 17.94 -14.95 -21.05
C ASN A 118 17.64 -13.59 -20.42
N GLY A 119 17.37 -13.55 -19.09
CA GLY A 119 16.96 -12.35 -18.40
C GLY A 119 15.47 -12.01 -18.62
N ILE A 120 15.00 -11.01 -17.88
CA ILE A 120 13.63 -10.48 -18.00
C ILE A 120 13.56 -9.05 -17.45
N ASP A 121 12.80 -8.18 -18.09
CA ASP A 121 12.46 -6.84 -17.59
C ASP A 121 10.95 -6.70 -17.42
N ASP A 122 10.42 -7.27 -16.35
CA ASP A 122 8.99 -7.19 -16.03
C ASP A 122 8.70 -6.00 -15.11
N SER A 123 7.85 -5.11 -15.58
CA SER A 123 7.41 -3.93 -14.83
C SER A 123 6.01 -4.10 -14.19
N THR A 124 5.49 -5.31 -14.19
CA THR A 124 4.14 -5.64 -13.67
C THR A 124 4.19 -6.55 -12.46
N HIS A 125 4.97 -7.63 -12.52
CA HIS A 125 5.02 -8.65 -11.49
C HIS A 125 6.13 -8.37 -10.47
N PHE A 126 5.81 -8.58 -9.21
CA PHE A 126 6.72 -8.38 -8.09
C PHE A 126 7.54 -9.64 -7.82
N ASN A 127 8.82 -9.45 -7.52
CA ASN A 127 9.61 -10.50 -6.92
C ASN A 127 9.30 -10.64 -5.41
N GLN A 128 9.91 -11.62 -4.73
CA GLN A 128 9.68 -11.89 -3.31
C GLN A 128 9.85 -10.65 -2.43
N LYS A 129 10.86 -9.82 -2.70
CA LYS A 129 11.10 -8.59 -1.93
C LYS A 129 9.98 -7.57 -2.12
N GLY A 130 9.52 -7.37 -3.35
CA GLY A 130 8.40 -6.51 -3.66
C GLY A 130 7.10 -7.02 -3.04
N ALA A 131 6.81 -8.31 -3.17
CA ALA A 131 5.63 -8.94 -2.58
C ALA A 131 5.56 -8.75 -1.05
N ARG A 132 6.69 -8.92 -0.34
CA ARG A 132 6.77 -8.67 1.11
C ARG A 132 6.48 -7.21 1.48
N ILE A 133 6.90 -6.24 0.64
CA ILE A 133 6.59 -4.81 0.85
C ILE A 133 5.10 -4.55 0.65
N LEU A 134 4.48 -5.12 -0.39
CA LEU A 134 3.04 -4.99 -0.60
C LEU A 134 2.25 -5.61 0.56
N ALA A 135 2.62 -6.82 0.98
CA ALA A 135 2.01 -7.48 2.14
C ALA A 135 2.11 -6.60 3.40
N LYS A 136 3.26 -5.94 3.63
CA LYS A 136 3.41 -5.01 4.76
C LYS A 136 2.50 -3.79 4.64
N ILE A 137 2.34 -3.22 3.45
CA ILE A 137 1.40 -2.10 3.22
C ILE A 137 -0.04 -2.53 3.53
N VAL A 138 -0.44 -3.71 3.05
CA VAL A 138 -1.77 -4.29 3.34
C VAL A 138 -1.95 -4.52 4.85
N ALA A 139 -0.98 -5.14 5.52
CA ALA A 139 -1.02 -5.39 6.96
C ALA A 139 -1.15 -4.09 7.78
N VAL A 140 -0.37 -3.05 7.43
CA VAL A 140 -0.48 -1.72 8.07
C VAL A 140 -1.86 -1.12 7.85
N SER A 141 -2.43 -1.28 6.64
CA SER A 141 -3.76 -0.77 6.33
C SER A 141 -4.84 -1.48 7.14
N ILE A 142 -4.80 -2.82 7.26
CA ILE A 142 -5.73 -3.61 8.08
C ILE A 142 -5.65 -3.19 9.55
N GLN A 143 -4.43 -3.04 10.11
CA GLN A 143 -4.24 -2.62 11.50
C GLN A 143 -4.86 -1.24 11.81
N ASN A 144 -5.03 -0.41 10.81
CA ASN A 144 -5.56 0.95 10.95
C ASN A 144 -6.98 1.12 10.45
N ASP A 145 -7.61 0.05 9.95
CA ASP A 145 -9.01 0.04 9.57
C ASP A 145 -9.88 -0.22 10.81
N SER A 146 -10.77 0.71 11.11
CA SER A 146 -11.68 0.60 12.26
C SER A 146 -12.70 -0.54 12.15
N LYS A 147 -12.97 -1.02 10.93
CA LYS A 147 -13.86 -2.15 10.65
C LYS A 147 -13.19 -3.50 10.94
N GLN A 148 -11.87 -3.56 10.92
CA GLN A 148 -11.09 -4.80 11.03
C GLN A 148 -10.46 -4.98 12.43
N LYS A 149 -11.26 -4.81 13.49
CA LYS A 149 -10.77 -4.86 14.87
C LYS A 149 -10.18 -6.23 15.22
N PHE A 150 -10.88 -7.32 14.92
CA PHE A 150 -10.41 -8.68 15.20
C PHE A 150 -9.15 -8.98 14.39
N LEU A 151 -9.19 -8.84 13.06
CA LEU A 151 -8.04 -9.12 12.21
C LEU A 151 -6.83 -8.25 12.59
N SER A 152 -7.07 -6.99 12.96
CA SER A 152 -6.02 -6.08 13.46
C SER A 152 -5.34 -6.56 14.73
N SER A 153 -6.04 -7.30 15.61
CA SER A 153 -5.47 -7.83 16.85
C SER A 153 -4.55 -9.04 16.63
N GLN A 154 -4.64 -9.70 15.47
CA GLN A 154 -3.83 -10.89 15.15
C GLN A 154 -2.39 -10.55 14.72
N PHE A 155 -2.06 -9.27 14.51
CA PHE A 155 -0.70 -8.88 14.11
C PHE A 155 0.23 -8.74 15.31
N SER A 156 1.39 -9.41 15.24
CA SER A 156 2.44 -9.33 16.26
C SER A 156 3.20 -7.99 16.28
N ILE A 157 3.23 -7.27 15.15
CA ILE A 157 3.91 -5.98 15.01
C ILE A 157 2.90 -4.84 15.01
N HIS A 158 2.94 -4.00 16.04
CA HIS A 158 1.96 -2.95 16.28
C HIS A 158 2.38 -1.63 15.63
N THR A 159 1.93 -1.38 14.42
CA THR A 159 2.24 -0.15 13.66
C THR A 159 1.28 1.01 13.96
N LYS A 160 0.17 0.77 14.63
CA LYS A 160 -0.97 1.71 14.79
C LYS A 160 -0.56 3.09 15.32
N LYS A 161 0.28 3.13 16.38
CA LYS A 161 0.74 4.41 16.95
C LYS A 161 1.63 5.19 15.98
N LEU A 162 2.58 4.50 15.34
CA LEU A 162 3.48 5.11 14.35
C LEU A 162 2.70 5.61 13.13
N TYR A 163 1.76 4.80 12.62
CA TYR A 163 0.92 5.18 11.48
C TYR A 163 0.07 6.42 11.79
N LYS A 164 -0.58 6.47 12.97
CA LYS A 164 -1.36 7.63 13.42
C LYS A 164 -0.51 8.90 13.49
N THR A 165 0.71 8.79 14.03
CA THR A 165 1.66 9.91 14.13
C THR A 165 2.15 10.33 12.74
N TYR A 166 2.49 9.37 11.88
CA TYR A 166 2.87 9.63 10.49
C TYR A 166 1.75 10.29 9.67
N SER A 167 0.51 9.82 9.81
CA SER A 167 -0.66 10.40 9.13
C SER A 167 -0.92 11.85 9.54
N LYS A 168 -0.70 12.19 10.82
CA LYS A 168 -0.69 13.61 11.26
C LYS A 168 0.46 14.39 10.62
N ALA A 169 1.66 13.81 10.58
CA ALA A 169 2.84 14.43 10.01
C ALA A 169 2.71 14.71 8.50
N LYS A 170 1.95 13.90 7.75
CA LYS A 170 1.64 14.16 6.32
C LYS A 170 0.89 15.49 6.09
N LYS A 171 0.16 15.99 7.07
CA LYS A 171 -0.66 17.21 6.96
C LYS A 171 0.16 18.52 7.08
N TYR A 172 1.39 18.46 7.60
CA TYR A 172 2.24 19.64 7.76
C TYR A 172 2.76 20.12 6.39
N LYS A 173 2.74 21.44 6.17
CA LYS A 173 3.14 22.07 4.90
C LYS A 173 4.41 22.91 5.11
N LYS A 174 5.40 22.73 4.23
CA LYS A 174 6.70 23.43 4.29
C LYS A 174 6.59 24.94 4.46
N LYS A 175 5.65 25.57 3.75
CA LYS A 175 5.44 27.01 3.75
C LYS A 175 5.15 27.63 5.12
N ASN A 176 4.79 26.80 6.10
CA ASN A 176 4.40 27.28 7.44
C ASN A 176 5.55 27.24 8.45
N TYR A 177 6.74 26.73 8.07
CA TYR A 177 7.82 26.44 9.02
C TYR A 177 9.19 26.84 8.51
N THR A 178 10.08 27.22 9.43
CA THR A 178 11.45 27.60 9.12
C THR A 178 12.22 26.46 8.42
N LYS A 179 13.08 26.81 7.45
CA LYS A 179 13.86 25.85 6.66
C LYS A 179 14.65 24.88 7.53
N ARG A 180 15.25 25.36 8.64
CA ARG A 180 16.07 24.56 9.56
C ARG A 180 15.24 23.49 10.26
N THR A 181 14.11 23.86 10.85
CA THR A 181 13.26 22.92 11.61
C THR A 181 12.52 21.98 10.66
N TRP A 182 12.09 22.46 9.50
CA TRP A 182 11.48 21.64 8.45
C TRP A 182 12.42 20.53 7.95
N LYS A 183 13.71 20.82 7.72
CA LYS A 183 14.69 19.82 7.27
C LYS A 183 14.82 18.67 8.26
N LYS A 184 14.88 18.96 9.57
CA LYS A 184 14.92 17.95 10.64
C LYS A 184 13.65 17.12 10.67
N PHE A 185 12.49 17.77 10.61
CA PHE A 185 11.18 17.10 10.60
C PHE A 185 11.02 16.15 9.40
N ILE A 186 11.35 16.57 8.19
CA ILE A 186 11.26 15.76 6.99
C ILE A 186 12.13 14.51 7.08
N LYS A 187 13.32 14.60 7.66
CA LYS A 187 14.20 13.44 7.89
C LYS A 187 13.48 12.38 8.73
N GLU A 188 12.89 12.76 9.85
CA GLU A 188 12.19 11.84 10.74
C GLU A 188 10.88 11.32 10.13
N ARG A 189 10.13 12.15 9.41
CA ARG A 189 8.93 11.72 8.68
C ARG A 189 9.25 10.66 7.62
N ASN A 190 10.31 10.88 6.85
CA ASN A 190 10.73 9.94 5.81
C ASN A 190 11.25 8.62 6.41
N LYS A 191 11.95 8.69 7.55
CA LYS A 191 12.35 7.50 8.33
C LYS A 191 11.14 6.72 8.80
N ALA A 192 10.14 7.40 9.35
CA ALA A 192 8.90 6.78 9.81
C ALA A 192 8.18 6.03 8.67
N TRP A 193 8.13 6.61 7.48
CA TRP A 193 7.51 5.97 6.33
C TRP A 193 8.26 4.70 5.89
N LYS A 194 9.60 4.74 5.87
CA LYS A 194 10.41 3.56 5.57
C LYS A 194 10.18 2.44 6.60
N VAL A 195 10.14 2.78 7.88
CA VAL A 195 9.91 1.80 8.97
C VAL A 195 8.51 1.19 8.90
N LEU A 196 7.48 2.00 8.63
CA LEU A 196 6.10 1.51 8.48
C LEU A 196 5.97 0.41 7.43
N TYR A 197 6.64 0.56 6.28
CA TYR A 197 6.51 -0.35 5.14
C TYR A 197 7.71 -1.29 4.95
N SER A 198 8.64 -1.33 5.90
CA SER A 198 9.71 -2.34 5.92
C SER A 198 9.17 -3.66 6.47
N PRO A 199 9.29 -4.77 5.71
CA PRO A 199 8.93 -6.11 6.22
C PRO A 199 9.74 -6.52 7.45
N GLU A 200 10.96 -6.03 7.59
CA GLU A 200 11.90 -6.37 8.66
C GLU A 200 11.72 -5.49 9.92
N SER A 201 10.81 -4.51 9.89
CA SER A 201 10.63 -3.63 11.05
C SER A 201 10.00 -4.36 12.24
N ALA A 202 10.69 -4.26 13.40
CA ALA A 202 10.21 -4.78 14.68
C ALA A 202 9.41 -3.72 15.46
N ASP A 203 8.65 -4.19 16.45
CA ASP A 203 7.81 -3.38 17.32
C ASP A 203 8.61 -2.26 18.02
N GLN A 204 9.79 -2.61 18.55
CA GLN A 204 10.67 -1.64 19.23
C GLN A 204 11.14 -0.54 18.26
N GLN A 205 11.42 -0.87 17.00
CA GLN A 205 11.80 0.09 15.99
C GLN A 205 10.64 1.03 15.66
N CYS A 206 9.41 0.52 15.59
CA CYS A 206 8.20 1.33 15.39
C CYS A 206 8.02 2.31 16.57
N LYS A 207 8.15 1.85 17.81
CA LYS A 207 8.04 2.68 19.02
C LYS A 207 9.10 3.79 19.07
N ARG A 208 10.38 3.46 18.82
CA ARG A 208 11.49 4.45 18.77
C ARG A 208 11.27 5.48 17.66
N THR A 209 10.87 5.04 16.49
CA THR A 209 10.65 5.92 15.33
C THR A 209 9.46 6.86 15.56
N GLU A 210 8.40 6.37 16.18
CA GLU A 210 7.25 7.18 16.57
C GLU A 210 7.63 8.29 17.56
N LYS A 211 8.41 7.96 18.59
CA LYS A 211 8.94 8.94 19.58
C LYS A 211 9.79 10.02 18.90
N SER A 212 10.69 9.62 17.99
CA SER A 212 11.55 10.56 17.23
C SER A 212 10.72 11.48 16.34
N LEU A 213 9.71 10.94 15.63
CA LEU A 213 8.83 11.74 14.79
C LEU A 213 8.02 12.74 15.61
N LYS A 214 7.46 12.35 16.76
CA LYS A 214 6.77 13.25 17.68
C LYS A 214 7.68 14.39 18.16
N LYS A 215 8.93 14.08 18.53
CA LYS A 215 9.91 15.10 18.94
C LYS A 215 10.18 16.08 17.80
N ALA A 216 10.34 15.59 16.58
CA ALA A 216 10.57 16.44 15.40
C ALA A 216 9.35 17.32 15.06
N MET A 217 8.11 16.80 15.24
CA MET A 217 6.88 17.58 15.09
C MET A 217 6.76 18.71 16.11
N LYS A 218 7.08 18.43 17.39
CA LYS A 218 7.09 19.47 18.44
C LYS A 218 8.17 20.53 18.24
N GLY A 219 9.29 20.16 17.60
CA GLY A 219 10.40 21.07 17.31
C GLY A 219 10.20 21.95 16.07
N LEU A 220 9.05 21.89 15.40
CA LEU A 220 8.74 22.75 14.26
C LEU A 220 8.48 24.20 14.73
N LYS A 221 9.24 25.15 14.18
CA LYS A 221 9.04 26.59 14.41
C LYS A 221 8.38 27.20 13.19
N LYS A 222 7.27 27.92 13.39
CA LYS A 222 6.62 28.71 12.34
C LYS A 222 7.53 29.85 11.90
N HIS A 223 7.29 30.36 10.71
CA HIS A 223 7.80 31.69 10.35
C HIS A 223 7.15 32.72 11.30
N GLY A 224 7.94 33.68 11.77
CA GLY A 224 7.42 34.84 12.44
C GLY A 224 6.68 35.72 11.44
#